data_45f1fa4f57e6e52ab8eb3c5054e4b574
#
_entry.id   45f1fa4f57e6e52ab8eb3c5054e4b574
#
_cell.length_a   1.000
_cell.length_b   1.000
_cell.length_c   1.000
_cell.angle_alpha   90.00
_cell.angle_beta   90.00
_cell.angle_gamma   90.00
#
_symmetry.space_group_name_H-M   'P 1'
#
loop_
_entity.id
_entity.type
_entity.pdbx_description
1 polymer ?
#
loop_
_entity_poly.entity_id
_entity_poly.type
_entity_poly.pdbx_seq_one_letter_code
_entity_poly.pdbx_strand_id
1 'polypeptide(L)'
;MLNSIIGTELTLSAFLICTAALLALTALHFGQHDSGERSLKITIPENLDYEGLFDDLFDQYTKSHTLVKVKTSNMGTLYELEYRVTLRSDSVPKAFLDALRCRNGNLNIVCGREMVKDAL
;
A
#
# COMPACT_ATOMS: atom_id res chain seq x y z
N MET A 1 -24.07 -5.92 50.93
CA MET A 1 -24.69 -6.63 49.84
C MET A 1 -24.87 -5.80 48.60
N LEU A 2 -25.50 -4.65 48.68
CA LEU A 2 -25.68 -3.78 47.53
C LEU A 2 -24.35 -3.32 46.91
N ASN A 3 -23.37 -3.02 47.74
CA ASN A 3 -22.09 -2.57 47.24
C ASN A 3 -21.31 -3.63 46.46
N SER A 4 -21.44 -4.89 46.84
CA SER A 4 -20.76 -5.94 46.13
C SER A 4 -21.42 -6.21 44.80
N ILE A 5 -22.75 -6.08 44.70
CA ILE A 5 -23.46 -6.23 43.43
C ILE A 5 -23.12 -5.12 42.49
N ILE A 6 -23.09 -3.86 42.97
CA ILE A 6 -22.74 -2.71 42.16
C ILE A 6 -21.28 -2.79 41.70
N GLY A 7 -20.39 -3.23 42.57
CA GLY A 7 -19.00 -3.42 42.21
C GLY A 7 -18.79 -4.46 41.14
N THR A 8 -19.53 -5.54 41.20
CA THR A 8 -19.46 -6.60 40.18
C THR A 8 -19.96 -6.12 38.84
N GLU A 9 -21.02 -5.37 38.79
CA GLU A 9 -21.55 -4.82 37.56
C GLU A 9 -20.60 -3.82 36.92
N LEU A 10 -20.03 -2.94 37.72
CA LEU A 10 -19.04 -1.98 37.24
C LEU A 10 -17.81 -2.67 36.68
N THR A 11 -17.36 -3.72 37.33
CA THR A 11 -16.20 -4.49 36.88
C THR A 11 -16.50 -5.18 35.55
N LEU A 12 -17.67 -5.79 35.43
CA LEU A 12 -18.08 -6.43 34.18
C LEU A 12 -18.20 -5.43 33.04
N SER A 13 -18.77 -4.26 33.31
CA SER A 13 -18.91 -3.23 32.30
C SER A 13 -17.55 -2.75 31.82
N ALA A 14 -16.64 -2.48 32.73
CA ALA A 14 -15.30 -2.07 32.39
C ALA A 14 -14.57 -3.12 31.59
N PHE A 15 -14.74 -4.38 31.93
CA PHE A 15 -14.13 -5.49 31.23
C PHE A 15 -14.65 -5.59 29.79
N LEU A 16 -15.96 -5.44 29.60
CA LEU A 16 -16.57 -5.47 28.28
C LEU A 16 -16.07 -4.31 27.40
N ILE A 17 -15.98 -3.13 27.97
CA ILE A 17 -15.51 -1.96 27.24
C ILE A 17 -14.05 -2.15 26.82
N CYS A 18 -13.21 -2.60 27.73
CA CYS A 18 -11.80 -2.86 27.40
C CYS A 18 -11.65 -3.93 26.33
N THR A 19 -12.43 -5.01 26.41
CA THR A 19 -12.39 -6.08 25.41
C THR A 19 -12.84 -5.56 24.05
N ALA A 20 -13.90 -4.79 24.00
CA ALA A 20 -14.41 -4.20 22.77
C ALA A 20 -13.37 -3.25 22.16
N ALA A 21 -12.72 -2.44 22.99
CA ALA A 21 -11.69 -1.53 22.50
C ALA A 21 -10.49 -2.27 21.92
N LEU A 22 -10.06 -3.34 22.58
CA LEU A 22 -8.96 -4.16 22.10
C LEU A 22 -9.31 -4.84 20.79
N LEU A 23 -10.52 -5.37 20.68
CA LEU A 23 -10.96 -5.99 19.45
C LEU A 23 -11.07 -5.00 18.31
N ALA A 24 -11.57 -3.80 18.59
CA ALA A 24 -11.67 -2.75 17.60
C ALA A 24 -10.27 -2.32 17.10
N LEU A 25 -9.33 -2.14 18.01
CA LEU A 25 -7.96 -1.79 17.65
C LEU A 25 -7.30 -2.88 16.82
N THR A 26 -7.50 -4.13 17.20
CA THR A 26 -6.97 -5.27 16.47
C THR A 26 -7.56 -5.34 15.06
N ALA A 27 -8.86 -5.13 14.93
CA ALA A 27 -9.53 -5.15 13.64
C ALA A 27 -9.02 -4.01 12.74
N LEU A 28 -8.85 -2.81 13.31
CA LEU A 28 -8.31 -1.68 12.56
C LEU A 28 -6.87 -1.94 12.14
N HIS A 29 -6.10 -2.51 13.03
CA HIS A 29 -4.71 -2.83 12.73
C HIS A 29 -4.62 -3.89 11.63
N PHE A 30 -5.48 -4.87 11.66
CA PHE A 30 -5.58 -5.87 10.61
C PHE A 30 -6.01 -5.27 9.29
N GLY A 31 -6.93 -4.30 9.33
CA GLY A 31 -7.36 -3.60 8.13
C GLY A 31 -6.28 -2.77 7.48
N GLN A 32 -5.30 -2.34 8.26
CA GLN A 32 -4.16 -1.59 7.74
C GLN A 32 -3.01 -2.47 7.30
N HIS A 33 -2.97 -3.69 7.79
CA HIS A 33 -1.94 -4.66 7.45
C HIS A 33 -2.29 -5.27 6.10
N ASP A 34 -1.76 -4.78 5.06
CA ASP A 34 -2.45 -4.80 3.90
C ASP A 34 -1.97 -5.69 2.82
N SER A 35 -2.86 -6.47 2.39
CA SER A 35 -2.71 -7.28 1.20
C SER A 35 -2.58 -6.43 -0.07
N GLY A 36 -2.89 -5.15 -0.01
CA GLY A 36 -2.83 -4.27 -1.16
C GLY A 36 -1.48 -3.70 -1.50
N GLU A 37 -0.46 -3.97 -0.70
CA GLU A 37 0.86 -3.43 -0.94
C GLU A 37 1.57 -4.16 -2.08
N ARG A 38 2.10 -3.39 -3.01
CA ARG A 38 2.78 -3.92 -4.20
C ARG A 38 4.05 -3.15 -4.46
N SER A 39 5.01 -3.84 -5.05
CA SER A 39 6.23 -3.24 -5.59
C SER A 39 6.01 -3.01 -7.07
N LEU A 40 6.13 -1.78 -7.51
CA LEU A 40 5.87 -1.39 -8.88
C LEU A 40 7.15 -0.86 -9.51
N LYS A 41 7.61 -1.50 -10.56
CA LYS A 41 8.77 -1.06 -11.32
C LYS A 41 8.32 -0.55 -12.67
N ILE A 42 8.62 0.69 -12.97
CA ILE A 42 8.23 1.31 -14.22
C ILE A 42 9.48 1.74 -14.96
N THR A 43 9.63 1.31 -16.19
CA THR A 43 10.73 1.74 -17.05
C THR A 43 10.25 2.90 -17.88
N ILE A 44 11.01 3.98 -17.92
CA ILE A 44 10.70 5.15 -18.75
C ILE A 44 11.93 5.53 -19.56
N PRO A 45 11.74 6.15 -20.74
CA PRO A 45 12.88 6.70 -21.49
C PRO A 45 13.44 7.93 -20.81
N GLU A 46 14.70 8.23 -21.05
CA GLU A 46 15.39 9.33 -20.40
C GLU A 46 14.79 10.71 -20.72
N ASN A 47 14.10 10.83 -21.83
CA ASN A 47 13.53 12.09 -22.25
C ASN A 47 12.19 12.40 -21.57
N LEU A 48 11.67 11.49 -20.75
CA LEU A 48 10.46 11.73 -19.99
C LEU A 48 10.82 12.16 -18.57
N ASP A 49 10.13 13.19 -18.11
CA ASP A 49 10.24 13.60 -16.72
C ASP A 49 9.31 12.73 -15.89
N TYR A 50 9.88 12.02 -14.91
CA TYR A 50 9.09 11.12 -14.07
C TYR A 50 8.37 11.85 -12.93
N GLU A 51 8.77 13.08 -12.62
CA GLU A 51 8.13 13.83 -11.54
C GLU A 51 6.71 14.20 -11.94
N GLY A 52 5.75 13.73 -11.19
CA GLY A 52 4.35 14.01 -11.42
C GLY A 52 3.73 13.28 -12.61
N LEU A 53 4.50 12.49 -13.33
CA LEU A 53 4.01 11.81 -14.53
C LEU A 53 2.86 10.84 -14.23
N PHE A 54 2.92 10.19 -13.08
CA PHE A 54 1.95 9.16 -12.71
C PHE A 54 1.09 9.55 -11.51
N ASP A 55 1.21 10.77 -11.02
CA ASP A 55 0.57 11.17 -9.76
C ASP A 55 -0.95 10.98 -9.79
N ASP A 56 -1.60 11.40 -10.85
CA ASP A 56 -3.05 11.27 -10.96
C ASP A 56 -3.49 9.82 -11.04
N LEU A 57 -2.70 8.96 -11.67
CA LEU A 57 -2.98 7.53 -11.71
C LEU A 57 -2.81 6.90 -10.32
N PHE A 58 -1.79 7.29 -9.60
CA PHE A 58 -1.61 6.80 -8.24
C PHE A 58 -2.73 7.25 -7.33
N ASP A 59 -3.16 8.49 -7.47
CA ASP A 59 -4.29 9.00 -6.68
C ASP A 59 -5.58 8.22 -6.96
N GLN A 60 -5.75 7.81 -8.20
CA GLN A 60 -6.96 7.09 -8.62
C GLN A 60 -6.96 5.64 -8.14
N TYR A 61 -5.84 4.95 -8.24
CA TYR A 61 -5.76 3.50 -8.03
C TYR A 61 -5.10 3.09 -6.73
N THR A 62 -4.39 3.99 -6.07
CA THR A 62 -3.66 3.63 -4.84
C THR A 62 -4.08 4.49 -3.67
N LYS A 63 -3.96 3.92 -2.48
CA LYS A 63 -4.14 4.65 -1.23
C LYS A 63 -2.91 5.47 -0.90
N SER A 64 -1.75 4.94 -1.24
CA SER A 64 -0.48 5.60 -1.01
C SER A 64 0.55 5.10 -1.99
N HIS A 65 1.53 5.93 -2.25
CA HIS A 65 2.65 5.55 -3.12
C HIS A 65 3.91 6.27 -2.64
N THR A 66 5.04 5.59 -2.81
CA THR A 66 6.33 6.14 -2.41
C THR A 66 7.37 5.71 -3.45
N LEU A 67 8.13 6.66 -3.93
CA LEU A 67 9.27 6.35 -4.81
C LEU A 67 10.41 5.83 -3.94
N VAL A 68 10.75 4.58 -4.11
CA VAL A 68 11.76 3.90 -3.29
C VAL A 68 13.14 4.05 -3.91
N LYS A 69 13.21 3.95 -5.23
CA LYS A 69 14.49 3.86 -5.92
C LYS A 69 14.36 4.33 -7.37
N VAL A 70 15.38 5.02 -7.81
CA VAL A 70 15.53 5.38 -9.23
C VAL A 70 16.83 4.78 -9.70
N LYS A 71 16.78 4.05 -10.79
CA LYS A 71 17.94 3.38 -11.35
C LYS A 71 18.02 3.68 -12.84
N THR A 72 19.20 3.94 -13.32
CA THR A 72 19.40 4.07 -14.76
C THR A 72 19.83 2.71 -15.31
N SER A 73 19.39 2.40 -16.50
CA SER A 73 19.76 1.17 -17.16
C SER A 73 20.04 1.44 -18.63
N ASN A 74 20.56 0.43 -19.31
CA ASN A 74 20.85 0.50 -20.72
C ASN A 74 21.75 1.73 -21.05
N MET A 75 22.82 1.88 -20.28
CA MET A 75 23.82 2.95 -20.43
C MET A 75 23.20 4.35 -20.27
N GLY A 76 22.19 4.46 -19.42
CA GLY A 76 21.59 5.74 -19.11
C GLY A 76 20.45 6.16 -20.02
N THR A 77 20.08 5.33 -21.00
CA THR A 77 18.98 5.66 -21.90
C THR A 77 17.62 5.37 -21.33
N LEU A 78 17.57 4.57 -20.27
CA LEU A 78 16.32 4.21 -19.61
C LEU A 78 16.43 4.44 -18.12
N TYR A 79 15.35 4.92 -17.52
CA TYR A 79 15.21 5.00 -16.08
C TYR A 79 14.27 3.94 -15.60
N GLU A 80 14.63 3.26 -14.52
CA GLU A 80 13.77 2.31 -13.85
C GLU A 80 13.36 2.89 -12.51
N LEU A 81 12.07 3.16 -12.37
CA LEU A 81 11.50 3.72 -11.15
C LEU A 81 10.88 2.61 -10.34
N GLU A 82 11.26 2.50 -9.09
CA GLU A 82 10.68 1.54 -8.18
C GLU A 82 9.82 2.26 -7.17
N TYR A 83 8.53 1.96 -7.20
CA TYR A 83 7.55 2.52 -6.27
C TYR A 83 7.02 1.44 -5.37
N ARG A 84 6.77 1.82 -4.14
CA ARG A 84 6.00 1.00 -3.23
C ARG A 84 4.62 1.62 -3.16
N VAL A 85 3.61 0.89 -3.59
CA VAL A 85 2.24 1.39 -3.65
C VAL A 85 1.32 0.50 -2.85
N THR A 86 0.31 1.10 -2.25
CA THR A 86 -0.76 0.37 -1.59
C THR A 86 -2.01 0.56 -2.43
N LEU A 87 -2.48 -0.52 -3.04
CA LEU A 87 -3.63 -0.48 -3.92
C LEU A 87 -4.92 -0.32 -3.13
N ARG A 88 -5.92 0.25 -3.77
CA ARG A 88 -7.25 0.38 -3.16
C ARG A 88 -8.03 -0.92 -3.20
N SER A 89 -7.59 -1.88 -3.99
CA SER A 89 -8.20 -3.20 -4.10
C SER A 89 -7.17 -4.29 -3.89
N ASP A 90 -7.62 -5.50 -3.61
CA ASP A 90 -6.74 -6.65 -3.36
C ASP A 90 -5.99 -7.10 -4.61
N SER A 91 -6.51 -6.81 -5.77
CA SER A 91 -5.88 -7.21 -7.01
C SER A 91 -5.43 -5.99 -7.80
N VAL A 92 -4.45 -6.18 -8.66
CA VAL A 92 -3.92 -5.12 -9.51
C VAL A 92 -4.87 -4.95 -10.69
N PRO A 93 -5.52 -3.80 -10.86
CA PRO A 93 -6.38 -3.61 -12.02
C PRO A 93 -5.56 -3.56 -13.30
N LYS A 94 -6.02 -4.27 -14.30
CA LYS A 94 -5.38 -4.22 -15.61
C LYS A 94 -5.42 -2.81 -16.20
N ALA A 95 -6.52 -2.09 -15.95
CA ALA A 95 -6.67 -0.71 -16.40
C ALA A 95 -5.58 0.20 -15.85
N PHE A 96 -5.16 -0.04 -14.61
CA PHE A 96 -4.07 0.72 -13.99
C PHE A 96 -2.76 0.50 -14.76
N LEU A 97 -2.43 -0.76 -15.01
CA LEU A 97 -1.21 -1.09 -15.76
C LEU A 97 -1.23 -0.56 -17.18
N ASP A 98 -2.38 -0.66 -17.84
CA ASP A 98 -2.54 -0.14 -19.19
C ASP A 98 -2.38 1.38 -19.23
N ALA A 99 -2.94 2.08 -18.26
CA ALA A 99 -2.80 3.52 -18.15
C ALA A 99 -1.34 3.93 -17.91
N LEU A 100 -0.63 3.18 -17.07
CA LEU A 100 0.79 3.43 -16.84
C LEU A 100 1.59 3.21 -18.12
N ARG A 101 1.29 2.17 -18.87
CA ARG A 101 1.99 1.88 -20.12
C ARG A 101 1.76 2.95 -21.17
N CYS A 102 0.59 3.55 -21.18
CA CYS A 102 0.33 4.66 -22.09
C CYS A 102 1.20 5.87 -21.79
N ARG A 103 1.63 6.03 -20.56
CA ARG A 103 2.43 7.18 -20.16
C ARG A 103 3.92 6.91 -20.19
N ASN A 104 4.34 5.66 -20.12
CA ASN A 104 5.76 5.33 -20.12
C ASN A 104 6.32 4.95 -21.48
N GLY A 105 5.58 5.19 -22.54
CA GLY A 105 6.01 4.86 -23.89
C GLY A 105 5.93 3.38 -24.20
N ASN A 106 5.05 2.64 -23.57
CA ASN A 106 4.88 1.19 -23.74
C ASN A 106 6.09 0.36 -23.34
N LEU A 107 6.93 0.90 -22.48
CA LEU A 107 8.05 0.14 -21.95
C LEU A 107 7.60 -0.77 -20.82
N ASN A 108 8.52 -1.56 -20.30
CA ASN A 108 8.21 -2.58 -19.31
C ASN A 108 7.68 -2.00 -18.00
N ILE A 109 6.66 -2.65 -17.46
CA ILE A 109 6.15 -2.39 -16.12
C ILE A 109 6.08 -3.73 -15.41
N VAL A 110 6.63 -3.79 -14.21
CA VAL A 110 6.57 -4.98 -13.35
C VAL A 110 5.85 -4.60 -12.08
N CYS A 111 4.77 -5.28 -11.79
CA CYS A 111 4.03 -5.08 -10.55
C CYS A 111 3.91 -6.40 -9.84
N GLY A 112 4.46 -6.48 -8.64
CA GLY A 112 4.44 -7.70 -7.86
C GLY A 112 4.22 -7.41 -6.39
N ARG A 113 3.98 -8.46 -5.62
CA ARG A 113 3.95 -8.34 -4.18
C ARG A 113 5.36 -8.11 -3.70
N GLU A 114 5.48 -7.24 -2.71
CA GLU A 114 6.76 -7.08 -2.07
C GLU A 114 7.09 -8.36 -1.34
N MET A 115 8.08 -9.05 -1.84
CA MET A 115 8.56 -10.27 -1.20
C MET A 115 9.27 -9.89 0.09
N VAL A 116 9.13 -10.72 1.09
CA VAL A 116 9.86 -10.56 2.35
C VAL A 116 11.30 -10.96 2.08
N LYS A 117 11.99 -10.16 1.33
CA LYS A 117 13.39 -10.41 0.98
C LYS A 117 14.27 -10.40 2.18
N ASP A 118 13.83 -9.67 3.16
CA ASP A 118 14.58 -9.53 4.39
C ASP A 118 14.64 -10.81 5.18
N ALA A 119 13.83 -11.77 4.83
CA ALA A 119 13.88 -13.09 5.44
C ALA A 119 15.05 -13.94 4.92
N LEU A 120 15.74 -13.46 3.95
CA LEU A 120 16.85 -14.20 3.37
C LEU A 120 18.19 -13.80 3.98
#